data_33e3ab8e681d47fd11d55cc61110692e
#
_entry.id   33e3ab8e681d47fd11d55cc61110692e
#
_cell.length_a   1.000
_cell.length_b   1.000
_cell.length_c   1.000
_cell.angle_alpha   90.00
_cell.angle_beta   90.00
_cell.angle_gamma   90.00
#
_symmetry.space_group_name_H-M   'P 1'
#
loop_
_entity.id
_entity.type
_entity.pdbx_description
1 polymer ?
#
loop_
_entity_poly.entity_id
_entity_poly.type
_entity_poly.pdbx_seq_one_letter_code
_entity_poly.pdbx_strand_id
1 'polypeptide(L)'
;NNPNRQIKVGDTYGYNYNLNAIVMDAFTQFKFSYKKTDFYLAQSFSRSQYEREGLYRNGIYANTSYGKSGKQIFENFGFKGGFTYKITGQHLLDFNGAYMTKAPNMRNTFANARINNNITPDLESEQITSLDASYIMRTPKFKARLTGFASKVQNATEISFYYAEGIGDEDDGDVDS
;
A
#
# COMPACT_ATOMS: atom_id res chain seq x y z
N ASN A 1 32.14 -7.91 12.03
CA ASN A 1 32.19 -8.53 10.70
C ASN A 1 33.62 -8.93 10.40
N ASN A 2 33.83 -10.17 9.99
CA ASN A 2 35.13 -10.61 9.48
C ASN A 2 35.12 -10.44 7.94
N PRO A 3 35.85 -9.47 7.38
CA PRO A 3 35.89 -9.22 5.94
C PRO A 3 36.46 -10.40 5.13
N ASN A 4 37.20 -11.29 5.80
CA ASN A 4 37.84 -12.46 5.18
C ASN A 4 37.02 -13.76 5.37
N ARG A 5 35.76 -13.66 5.76
CA ARG A 5 34.89 -14.85 5.91
C ARG A 5 34.70 -15.52 4.55
N GLN A 6 35.11 -16.77 4.44
CA GLN A 6 34.79 -17.60 3.29
C GLN A 6 33.32 -18.04 3.37
N ILE A 7 32.58 -17.84 2.30
CA ILE A 7 31.16 -18.18 2.17
C ILE A 7 31.05 -19.45 1.35
N LYS A 8 30.26 -20.41 1.86
CA LYS A 8 29.94 -21.68 1.19
C LYS A 8 28.50 -21.67 0.71
N VAL A 9 28.18 -22.57 -0.21
CA VAL A 9 26.77 -22.78 -0.64
C VAL A 9 25.92 -23.17 0.57
N GLY A 10 24.82 -22.39 0.79
CA GLY A 10 23.95 -22.53 1.95
C GLY A 10 24.18 -21.51 3.07
N ASP A 11 25.31 -20.78 3.04
CA ASP A 11 25.56 -19.71 4.01
C ASP A 11 24.72 -18.46 3.70
N THR A 12 24.23 -17.81 4.76
CA THR A 12 23.61 -16.49 4.63
C THR A 12 24.63 -15.44 4.25
N TYR A 13 24.37 -14.71 3.16
CA TYR A 13 25.23 -13.62 2.67
C TYR A 13 24.40 -12.39 2.32
N GLY A 14 24.97 -11.21 2.64
CA GLY A 14 24.42 -9.92 2.28
C GLY A 14 23.29 -9.47 3.19
N TYR A 15 22.20 -10.21 3.27
CA TYR A 15 21.06 -9.89 4.12
C TYR A 15 20.23 -11.14 4.49
N ASN A 16 19.57 -11.06 5.64
CA ASN A 16 18.52 -11.98 6.05
C ASN A 16 17.61 -11.24 7.01
N TYR A 17 16.30 -11.24 6.76
CA TYR A 17 15.33 -10.50 7.57
C TYR A 17 13.92 -11.06 7.43
N ASN A 18 13.11 -10.82 8.45
CA ASN A 18 11.67 -11.04 8.43
C ASN A 18 10.95 -9.68 8.38
N LEU A 19 9.82 -9.64 7.68
CA LEU A 19 8.83 -8.58 7.78
C LEU A 19 7.58 -9.16 8.41
N ASN A 20 7.23 -8.67 9.59
CA ASN A 20 6.07 -9.10 10.35
C ASN A 20 4.95 -8.07 10.18
N ALA A 21 3.77 -8.53 9.77
CA ALA A 21 2.57 -7.73 9.66
C ALA A 21 1.44 -8.36 10.47
N ILE A 22 0.77 -7.52 11.26
CA ILE A 22 -0.50 -7.86 11.91
C ILE A 22 -1.53 -6.88 11.37
N VAL A 23 -2.62 -7.39 10.81
CA VAL A 23 -3.72 -6.58 10.30
C VAL A 23 -5.00 -7.05 10.98
N MET A 24 -5.77 -6.09 11.50
CA MET A 24 -7.08 -6.30 12.10
C MET A 24 -8.06 -5.41 11.36
N ASP A 25 -9.14 -5.99 10.86
CA ASP A 25 -10.19 -5.30 10.13
C ASP A 25 -11.55 -5.54 10.77
N ALA A 26 -12.37 -4.50 10.78
CA ALA A 26 -13.78 -4.57 11.15
C ALA A 26 -14.61 -3.75 10.19
N PHE A 27 -15.78 -4.22 9.82
CA PHE A 27 -16.71 -3.45 9.01
C PHE A 27 -18.15 -3.68 9.43
N THR A 28 -18.98 -2.67 9.16
CA THR A 28 -20.44 -2.77 9.26
C THR A 28 -21.08 -2.21 8.01
N GLN A 29 -22.23 -2.76 7.64
CA GLN A 29 -23.00 -2.31 6.49
C GLN A 29 -24.48 -2.36 6.81
N PHE A 30 -25.17 -1.27 6.47
CA PHE A 30 -26.63 -1.15 6.55
C PHE A 30 -27.22 -1.03 5.16
N LYS A 31 -28.34 -1.68 4.93
CA LYS A 31 -29.13 -1.58 3.71
C LYS A 31 -30.55 -1.23 4.05
N PHE A 32 -31.11 -0.28 3.32
CA PHE A 32 -32.47 0.19 3.49
C PHE A 32 -33.14 0.23 2.13
N SER A 33 -34.40 -0.22 2.08
CA SER A 33 -35.23 -0.13 0.89
C SER A 33 -36.47 0.68 1.21
N TYR A 34 -36.70 1.72 0.42
CA TYR A 34 -37.91 2.54 0.55
C TYR A 34 -38.49 2.86 -0.82
N LYS A 35 -39.68 2.37 -1.09
CA LYS A 35 -40.39 2.53 -2.38
C LYS A 35 -39.51 2.13 -3.55
N LYS A 36 -39.09 3.11 -4.39
CA LYS A 36 -38.27 2.92 -5.58
C LYS A 36 -36.76 3.07 -5.31
N THR A 37 -36.33 3.25 -4.06
CA THR A 37 -34.97 3.54 -3.73
C THR A 37 -34.43 2.53 -2.74
N ASP A 38 -33.27 1.97 -3.05
CA ASP A 38 -32.44 1.18 -2.15
C ASP A 38 -31.23 2.00 -1.76
N PHE A 39 -30.91 2.05 -0.46
CA PHE A 39 -29.74 2.75 0.08
C PHE A 39 -28.82 1.77 0.78
N TYR A 40 -27.53 2.02 0.73
CA TYR A 40 -26.61 1.38 1.64
C TYR A 40 -25.62 2.39 2.24
N LEU A 41 -25.19 2.10 3.44
CA LEU A 41 -24.09 2.77 4.12
C LEU A 41 -23.19 1.71 4.72
N ALA A 42 -21.90 1.83 4.51
CA ALA A 42 -20.90 0.95 5.08
C ALA A 42 -19.77 1.76 5.69
N GLN A 43 -19.24 1.27 6.81
CA GLN A 43 -18.05 1.80 7.45
C GLN A 43 -17.09 0.67 7.76
N SER A 44 -15.80 0.96 7.69
CA SER A 44 -14.73 0.03 8.02
C SER A 44 -13.67 0.71 8.88
N PHE A 45 -13.04 -0.10 9.72
CA PHE A 45 -11.86 0.26 10.48
C PHE A 45 -10.81 -0.80 10.26
N SER A 46 -9.56 -0.38 10.06
CA SER A 46 -8.42 -1.27 9.90
C SER A 46 -7.25 -0.77 10.73
N ARG A 47 -6.60 -1.69 11.44
CA ARG A 47 -5.35 -1.42 12.16
C ARG A 47 -4.27 -2.34 11.64
N SER A 48 -3.22 -1.75 11.08
CA SER A 48 -2.05 -2.45 10.56
C SER A 48 -0.84 -2.16 11.43
N GLN A 49 -0.11 -3.19 11.82
CA GLN A 49 1.16 -3.07 12.55
C GLN A 49 2.25 -3.77 11.76
N TYR A 50 3.34 -3.08 11.49
CA TYR A 50 4.50 -3.59 10.77
C TYR A 50 5.74 -3.54 11.65
N GLU A 51 6.56 -4.59 11.59
CA GLU A 51 7.84 -4.71 12.27
C GLU A 51 8.83 -5.44 11.35
N ARG A 52 10.04 -4.94 11.25
CA ARG A 52 11.14 -5.66 10.59
C ARG A 52 12.03 -6.30 11.66
N GLU A 53 12.45 -7.53 11.43
CA GLU A 53 13.45 -8.23 12.24
C GLU A 53 14.63 -8.64 11.38
N GLY A 54 15.76 -7.96 11.55
CA GLY A 54 17.01 -8.31 10.88
C GLY A 54 17.70 -9.50 11.53
N LEU A 55 17.93 -10.55 10.77
CA LEU A 55 18.60 -11.78 11.22
C LEU A 55 20.07 -11.83 10.80
N TYR A 56 20.52 -10.88 9.99
CA TYR A 56 21.89 -10.75 9.53
C TYR A 56 22.41 -9.34 9.74
N ARG A 57 23.63 -9.22 10.28
CA ARG A 57 24.29 -7.92 10.50
C ARG A 57 25.03 -7.51 9.23
N ASN A 58 24.50 -6.54 8.51
CA ASN A 58 25.13 -5.97 7.33
C ASN A 58 26.29 -5.06 7.72
N GLY A 59 27.43 -5.15 7.01
CA GLY A 59 28.66 -4.42 7.37
C GLY A 59 28.50 -2.89 7.34
N ILE A 60 27.83 -2.35 6.35
CA ILE A 60 27.61 -0.91 6.19
C ILE A 60 26.59 -0.40 7.24
N TYR A 61 25.60 -1.20 7.58
CA TYR A 61 24.53 -0.87 8.53
C TYR A 61 24.60 -1.72 9.79
N ALA A 62 25.79 -1.92 10.35
CA ALA A 62 26.03 -2.85 11.46
C ALA A 62 25.14 -2.59 12.70
N ASN A 63 24.75 -1.34 12.94
CA ASN A 63 23.96 -0.94 14.11
C ASN A 63 22.45 -0.96 13.84
N THR A 64 22.00 -0.93 12.58
CA THR A 64 20.59 -0.79 12.22
C THR A 64 20.06 -1.93 11.33
N SER A 65 20.90 -2.92 11.01
CA SER A 65 20.50 -4.06 10.17
C SER A 65 20.07 -5.29 10.95
N TYR A 66 20.52 -5.45 12.19
CA TYR A 66 20.27 -6.61 13.05
C TYR A 66 19.29 -6.26 14.17
N GLY A 67 18.42 -7.22 14.52
CA GLY A 67 17.41 -7.04 15.56
C GLY A 67 16.12 -6.42 15.02
N LYS A 68 15.23 -6.09 15.94
CA LYS A 68 13.88 -5.58 15.62
C LYS A 68 13.88 -4.08 15.39
N SER A 69 13.12 -3.65 14.40
CA SER A 69 12.78 -2.23 14.20
C SER A 69 11.76 -1.77 15.26
N GLY A 70 11.52 -0.47 15.32
CA GLY A 70 10.31 0.06 15.94
C GLY A 70 9.06 -0.47 15.22
N LYS A 71 7.98 -0.66 15.97
CA LYS A 71 6.67 -1.02 15.42
C LYS A 71 6.04 0.20 14.77
N GLN A 72 5.57 0.05 13.54
CA GLN A 72 4.80 1.05 12.83
C GLN A 72 3.33 0.67 12.86
N ILE A 73 2.48 1.56 13.36
CA ILE A 73 1.04 1.32 13.52
C ILE A 73 0.30 2.35 12.68
N PHE A 74 -0.63 1.86 11.86
CA PHE A 74 -1.53 2.67 11.04
C PHE A 74 -2.97 2.31 11.38
N GLU A 75 -3.77 3.32 11.67
CA GLU A 75 -5.20 3.19 11.88
C GLU A 75 -5.93 3.86 10.73
N ASN A 76 -6.82 3.13 10.09
CA ASN A 76 -7.46 3.54 8.86
C ASN A 76 -8.96 3.37 8.95
N PHE A 77 -9.67 4.28 8.29
CA PHE A 77 -11.13 4.32 8.27
C PHE A 77 -11.62 4.33 6.84
N GLY A 78 -12.76 3.71 6.61
CA GLY A 78 -13.44 3.74 5.34
C GLY A 78 -14.93 3.98 5.51
N PHE A 79 -15.47 4.83 4.64
CA PHE A 79 -16.90 5.10 4.53
C PHE A 79 -17.32 4.89 3.09
N LYS A 80 -18.39 4.12 2.89
CA LYS A 80 -19.02 3.91 1.57
C LYS A 80 -20.50 4.10 1.71
N GLY A 81 -21.08 4.73 0.71
CA GLY A 81 -22.53 4.88 0.65
C GLY A 81 -23.00 4.96 -0.80
N GLY A 82 -24.22 4.60 -1.01
CA GLY A 82 -24.81 4.70 -2.32
C GLY A 82 -26.31 4.48 -2.31
N PHE A 83 -26.92 4.77 -3.43
CA PHE A 83 -28.33 4.50 -3.61
C PHE A 83 -28.62 4.06 -5.04
N THR A 84 -29.59 3.19 -5.17
CA THR A 84 -30.15 2.75 -6.44
C THR A 84 -31.57 3.26 -6.57
N TYR A 85 -31.85 4.07 -7.59
CA TYR A 85 -33.19 4.54 -7.90
C TYR A 85 -33.80 3.70 -9.03
N LYS A 86 -34.93 3.09 -8.77
CA LYS A 86 -35.70 2.27 -9.73
C LYS A 86 -36.67 3.15 -10.52
N ILE A 87 -36.21 3.65 -11.68
CA ILE A 87 -37.07 4.45 -12.57
C ILE A 87 -38.28 3.60 -12.98
N THR A 88 -38.01 2.39 -13.47
CA THR A 88 -38.99 1.33 -13.78
C THR A 88 -38.42 -0.01 -13.31
N GLY A 89 -39.16 -1.11 -13.49
CA GLY A 89 -38.64 -2.46 -13.22
C GLY A 89 -37.44 -2.87 -14.09
N GLN A 90 -37.23 -2.17 -15.20
CA GLN A 90 -36.17 -2.47 -16.17
C GLN A 90 -35.04 -1.41 -16.19
N HIS A 91 -35.26 -0.22 -15.70
CA HIS A 91 -34.35 0.92 -15.76
C HIS A 91 -34.00 1.41 -14.34
N LEU A 92 -32.71 1.43 -14.01
CA LEU A 92 -32.22 1.82 -12.70
C LEU A 92 -31.07 2.83 -12.86
N LEU A 93 -30.99 3.75 -11.92
CA LEU A 93 -29.82 4.61 -11.69
C LEU A 93 -29.15 4.18 -10.40
N ASP A 94 -27.85 4.08 -10.42
CA ASP A 94 -27.02 3.64 -9.29
C ASP A 94 -25.93 4.66 -9.04
N PHE A 95 -25.80 5.15 -7.82
CA PHE A 95 -24.81 6.14 -7.40
C PHE A 95 -24.05 5.62 -6.19
N ASN A 96 -22.73 5.69 -6.23
CA ASN A 96 -21.88 5.26 -5.13
C ASN A 96 -20.81 6.29 -4.86
N GLY A 97 -20.45 6.43 -3.58
CA GLY A 97 -19.34 7.21 -3.12
C GLY A 97 -18.57 6.46 -2.05
N ALA A 98 -17.26 6.62 -2.04
CA ALA A 98 -16.39 6.08 -1.03
C ALA A 98 -15.28 7.06 -0.67
N TYR A 99 -14.96 7.10 0.62
CA TYR A 99 -13.75 7.71 1.17
C TYR A 99 -13.10 6.69 2.07
N MET A 100 -11.81 6.46 1.90
CA MET A 100 -11.05 5.57 2.78
C MET A 100 -9.61 6.02 2.93
N THR A 101 -9.04 5.72 4.09
CA THR A 101 -7.61 5.74 4.29
C THR A 101 -7.07 4.30 4.23
N LYS A 102 -5.83 4.15 3.80
CA LYS A 102 -5.18 2.86 3.65
C LYS A 102 -3.73 2.96 4.10
N ALA A 103 -3.28 2.02 4.93
CA ALA A 103 -1.88 1.94 5.33
C ALA A 103 -0.95 1.84 4.10
N PRO A 104 0.23 2.46 4.14
CA PRO A 104 1.25 2.26 3.13
C PRO A 104 1.59 0.78 2.98
N ASN A 105 2.11 0.41 1.82
CA ASN A 105 2.62 -0.95 1.63
C ASN A 105 3.73 -1.23 2.66
N MET A 106 3.71 -2.40 3.29
CA MET A 106 4.70 -2.81 4.27
C MET A 106 6.15 -2.66 3.77
N ARG A 107 6.41 -2.92 2.49
CA ARG A 107 7.74 -2.71 1.90
C ARG A 107 8.13 -1.23 1.85
N ASN A 108 7.18 -0.35 1.60
CA ASN A 108 7.40 1.10 1.52
C ASN A 108 7.48 1.75 2.92
N THR A 109 7.16 1.00 3.97
CA THR A 109 7.31 1.44 5.36
C THR A 109 8.79 1.52 5.77
N PHE A 110 9.64 0.70 5.19
CA PHE A 110 11.07 0.69 5.48
C PHE A 110 11.86 1.26 4.30
N ALA A 111 12.74 2.21 4.58
CA ALA A 111 13.55 2.89 3.54
C ALA A 111 14.35 1.89 2.69
N ASN A 112 14.94 0.88 3.32
CA ASN A 112 15.52 -0.28 2.63
C ASN A 112 15.46 -1.52 3.56
N ALA A 113 14.38 -2.26 3.47
CA ALA A 113 14.14 -3.42 4.34
C ALA A 113 15.21 -4.52 4.22
N ARG A 114 15.95 -4.59 3.11
CA ARG A 114 17.00 -5.60 2.94
C ARG A 114 18.18 -5.38 3.89
N ILE A 115 18.56 -4.12 4.12
CA ILE A 115 19.86 -3.79 4.72
C ILE A 115 19.75 -3.04 6.05
N ASN A 116 18.62 -2.41 6.38
CA ASN A 116 18.47 -1.66 7.64
C ASN A 116 17.02 -1.64 8.18
N ASN A 117 16.90 -1.15 9.42
CA ASN A 117 15.64 -0.98 10.14
C ASN A 117 15.03 0.44 9.98
N ASN A 118 15.63 1.29 9.16
CA ASN A 118 15.20 2.67 9.02
C ASN A 118 13.79 2.73 8.41
N ILE A 119 12.95 3.52 9.04
CA ILE A 119 11.58 3.77 8.60
C ILE A 119 11.61 4.91 7.59
N THR A 120 10.76 4.85 6.58
CA THR A 120 10.57 5.92 5.61
C THR A 120 10.09 7.19 6.32
N PRO A 121 10.76 8.35 6.14
CA PRO A 121 10.30 9.62 6.70
C PRO A 121 8.91 9.98 6.21
N ASP A 122 8.18 10.74 7.00
CA ASP A 122 6.88 11.35 6.66
C ASP A 122 5.85 10.36 6.10
N LEU A 123 5.86 9.14 6.64
CA LEU A 123 5.02 8.05 6.19
C LEU A 123 3.58 8.24 6.69
N GLU A 124 2.67 8.50 5.78
CA GLU A 124 1.25 8.69 6.06
C GLU A 124 0.39 7.63 5.38
N SER A 125 -0.83 7.45 5.87
CA SER A 125 -1.83 6.62 5.19
C SER A 125 -2.30 7.28 3.90
N GLU A 126 -2.40 6.49 2.84
CA GLU A 126 -2.99 6.91 1.56
C GLU A 126 -4.46 7.28 1.78
N GLN A 127 -4.92 8.34 1.11
CA GLN A 127 -6.32 8.77 1.11
C GLN A 127 -6.92 8.51 -0.27
N ILE A 128 -8.01 7.79 -0.30
CA ILE A 128 -8.70 7.40 -1.53
C ILE A 128 -10.14 7.91 -1.48
N THR A 129 -10.50 8.74 -2.44
CA THR A 129 -11.88 9.18 -2.67
C THR A 129 -12.33 8.68 -4.01
N SER A 130 -13.53 8.08 -4.08
CA SER A 130 -14.11 7.61 -5.33
C SER A 130 -15.61 7.92 -5.41
N LEU A 131 -16.06 8.22 -6.61
CA LEU A 131 -17.47 8.42 -6.94
C LEU A 131 -17.77 7.67 -8.25
N ASP A 132 -18.91 7.04 -8.32
CA ASP A 132 -19.43 6.46 -9.56
C ASP A 132 -20.92 6.66 -9.70
N ALA A 133 -21.36 6.72 -10.96
CA ALA A 133 -22.76 6.75 -11.33
C ALA A 133 -23.00 5.78 -12.50
N SER A 134 -24.02 4.97 -12.41
CA SER A 134 -24.35 3.98 -13.42
C SER A 134 -25.81 4.07 -13.85
N TYR A 135 -26.04 3.93 -15.14
CA TYR A 135 -27.34 3.60 -15.68
C TYR A 135 -27.39 2.11 -16.01
N ILE A 136 -28.42 1.44 -15.52
CA ILE A 136 -28.57 -0.01 -15.67
C ILE A 136 -29.90 -0.27 -16.37
N MET A 137 -29.87 -1.02 -17.48
CA MET A 137 -31.02 -1.52 -18.19
C MET A 137 -31.05 -3.04 -18.08
N ARG A 138 -32.20 -3.60 -17.67
CA ARG A 138 -32.43 -5.04 -17.52
C ARG A 138 -33.77 -5.42 -18.18
N THR A 139 -33.70 -6.07 -19.33
CA THR A 139 -34.83 -6.71 -19.96
C THR A 139 -34.66 -8.22 -19.96
N PRO A 140 -35.67 -9.03 -20.22
CA PRO A 140 -35.53 -10.49 -20.28
C PRO A 140 -34.48 -10.99 -21.29
N LYS A 141 -34.24 -10.22 -22.38
CA LYS A 141 -33.34 -10.60 -23.46
C LYS A 141 -32.02 -9.81 -23.47
N PHE A 142 -31.97 -8.67 -22.78
CA PHE A 142 -30.82 -7.76 -22.86
C PHE A 142 -30.53 -7.13 -21.50
N LYS A 143 -29.24 -7.05 -21.14
CA LYS A 143 -28.73 -6.37 -19.96
C LYS A 143 -27.60 -5.45 -20.38
N ALA A 144 -27.66 -4.19 -19.98
CA ALA A 144 -26.61 -3.19 -20.22
C ALA A 144 -26.34 -2.38 -18.95
N ARG A 145 -25.11 -1.96 -18.79
CA ARG A 145 -24.69 -1.02 -17.75
C ARG A 145 -23.71 -0.01 -18.36
N LEU A 146 -24.01 1.26 -18.19
CA LEU A 146 -23.10 2.36 -18.50
C LEU A 146 -22.67 2.99 -17.19
N THR A 147 -21.36 3.10 -16.92
CA THR A 147 -20.81 3.66 -15.69
C THR A 147 -19.81 4.75 -16.00
N GLY A 148 -20.03 5.92 -15.40
CA GLY A 148 -19.00 6.96 -15.25
C GLY A 148 -18.41 6.90 -13.84
N PHE A 149 -17.09 7.08 -13.71
CA PHE A 149 -16.42 7.09 -12.41
C PHE A 149 -15.32 8.13 -12.34
N ALA A 150 -15.03 8.58 -11.12
CA ALA A 150 -13.89 9.43 -10.80
C ALA A 150 -13.26 8.95 -9.50
N SER A 151 -11.93 8.96 -9.43
CA SER A 151 -11.20 8.65 -8.21
C SER A 151 -10.00 9.58 -8.02
N LYS A 152 -9.70 9.87 -6.75
CA LYS A 152 -8.53 10.66 -6.33
C LYS A 152 -7.77 9.88 -5.27
N VAL A 153 -6.47 9.75 -5.45
CA VAL A 153 -5.54 9.16 -4.47
C VAL A 153 -4.57 10.25 -4.03
N GLN A 154 -4.35 10.37 -2.72
CA GLN A 154 -3.42 11.31 -2.11
C GLN A 154 -2.52 10.56 -1.12
N ASN A 155 -1.32 11.12 -0.85
CA ASN A 155 -0.32 10.58 0.08
C ASN A 155 0.14 9.16 -0.30
N ALA A 156 0.13 8.81 -1.59
CA ALA A 156 0.69 7.55 -2.05
C ALA A 156 2.22 7.58 -1.91
N THR A 157 2.78 6.61 -1.19
CA THR A 157 4.22 6.48 -0.97
C THR A 157 4.78 5.40 -1.87
N GLU A 158 5.76 5.76 -2.69
CA GLU A 158 6.52 4.84 -3.53
C GLU A 158 8.03 5.02 -3.27
N ILE A 159 8.74 3.89 -3.12
CA ILE A 159 10.21 3.89 -2.96
C ILE A 159 10.82 3.36 -4.25
N SER A 160 11.64 4.20 -4.88
CA SER A 160 12.45 3.84 -6.04
C SER A 160 13.94 3.81 -5.66
N PHE A 161 14.66 2.82 -6.16
CA PHE A 161 16.10 2.70 -5.97
C PHE A 161 16.81 3.04 -7.27
N TYR A 162 17.71 4.02 -7.23
CA TYR A 162 18.62 4.34 -8.32
C TYR A 162 19.99 3.80 -7.99
N TYR A 163 20.55 2.99 -8.87
CA TYR A 163 21.95 2.64 -8.82
C TYR A 163 22.70 3.69 -9.63
N ALA A 164 23.45 4.56 -8.97
CA ALA A 164 24.49 5.34 -9.62
C ALA A 164 25.68 4.39 -9.83
N GLU A 165 25.89 3.90 -11.05
CA GLU A 165 27.18 3.35 -11.42
C GLU A 165 28.18 4.50 -11.31
N GLY A 166 29.22 4.27 -10.49
CA GLY A 166 30.19 5.30 -10.19
C GLY A 166 30.78 5.86 -11.47
N ILE A 167 30.74 7.17 -11.60
CA ILE A 167 31.65 7.90 -12.46
C ILE A 167 33.02 7.60 -11.86
N GLY A 168 33.73 6.63 -12.43
CA GLY A 168 35.16 6.45 -12.16
C GLY A 168 35.84 7.74 -12.57
N ASP A 169 36.39 8.45 -11.62
CA ASP A 169 37.44 9.42 -11.91
C ASP A 169 38.59 8.62 -12.53
N GLU A 170 38.63 8.56 -13.84
CA GLU A 170 39.85 8.35 -14.58
C GLU A 170 40.66 9.65 -14.50
N ASP A 171 41.32 9.82 -13.35
CA ASP A 171 42.41 10.78 -13.26
C ASP A 171 43.64 10.08 -13.86
N ASP A 172 43.69 10.05 -15.18
CA ASP A 172 44.88 9.75 -15.96
C ASP A 172 45.84 10.93 -15.80
N GLY A 173 46.53 10.95 -14.67
CA GLY A 173 47.70 11.78 -14.46
C GLY A 173 48.86 11.27 -15.29
N ASP A 174 48.84 11.55 -16.56
CA ASP A 174 50.00 11.47 -17.44
C ASP A 174 51.01 12.56 -17.03
N VAL A 175 52.05 12.16 -16.36
CA VAL A 175 53.19 13.03 -16.08
C VAL A 175 54.37 12.53 -16.88
N ASP A 176 54.43 13.00 -18.13
CA ASP A 176 55.66 13.04 -18.92
C ASP A 176 56.59 14.13 -18.37
N SER A 177 57.80 13.73 -18.00
CA SER A 177 59.09 14.37 -18.29
C SER A 177 60.17 13.90 -17.34
#